data_1ddc872074744e18fd59aa977faabc85
#
_entry.id   1ddc872074744e18fd59aa977faabc85
#
_cell.length_a   1.000
_cell.length_b   1.000
_cell.length_c   1.000
_cell.angle_alpha   90.00
_cell.angle_beta   90.00
_cell.angle_gamma   90.00
#
_symmetry.space_group_name_H-M   'P 1'
#
loop_
_entity.id
_entity.type
_entity.pdbx_description
1 polymer ?
#
loop_
_entity_poly.entity_id
_entity_poly.type
_entity_poly.pdbx_seq_one_letter_code
_entity_poly.pdbx_strand_id
1 'polypeptide(L)'
;PSRLTINQWVEQHTEERIPNLLPEGSISPLTRMVLANAIYFKGTWQTQFAPSDTLPRPFQVDGRAEIDAPAMTLRGRFAWANHPDGVRVLELPYAGGDLSMVFVLPAERTGAAALAAVEAQLSQASLARWRSALQEAEVQVQIPRFRLSPPTVRLSDHLEALGMPLAFDAQADFRGIA
;
A
#
# COMPACT_ATOMS: atom_id res chain seq x y z
N PRO A 1 11.81 17.37 -23.42
CA PRO A 1 12.93 17.44 -22.44
C PRO A 1 12.41 17.25 -21.01
N SER A 2 11.45 18.08 -20.53
CA SER A 2 11.00 18.07 -19.12
C SER A 2 10.48 16.72 -18.61
N ARG A 3 9.73 15.96 -19.44
CA ARG A 3 9.26 14.62 -19.10
C ARG A 3 10.39 13.66 -18.76
N LEU A 4 11.43 13.65 -19.60
CA LEU A 4 12.58 12.76 -19.40
C LEU A 4 13.35 13.14 -18.14
N THR A 5 13.51 14.44 -17.88
CA THR A 5 14.17 14.94 -16.67
C THR A 5 13.41 14.51 -15.40
N ILE A 6 12.07 14.62 -15.40
CA ILE A 6 11.24 14.18 -14.28
C ILE A 6 11.35 12.66 -14.09
N ASN A 7 11.23 11.88 -15.17
CA ASN A 7 11.34 10.43 -15.10
C ASN A 7 12.71 10.00 -14.56
N GLN A 8 13.79 10.59 -15.06
CA GLN A 8 15.14 10.29 -14.59
C GLN A 8 15.35 10.65 -13.12
N TRP A 9 14.78 11.77 -12.67
CA TRP A 9 14.84 12.16 -11.26
C TRP A 9 14.11 11.14 -10.38
N VAL A 10 12.88 10.73 -10.77
CA VAL A 10 12.12 9.72 -10.04
C VAL A 10 12.84 8.38 -10.01
N GLU A 11 13.36 7.93 -11.14
CA GLU A 11 14.11 6.68 -11.27
C GLU A 11 15.31 6.65 -10.31
N GLN A 12 16.10 7.71 -10.27
CA GLN A 12 17.25 7.85 -9.36
C GLN A 12 16.84 7.83 -7.88
N HIS A 13 15.68 8.41 -7.52
CA HIS A 13 15.21 8.48 -6.12
C HIS A 13 14.37 7.27 -5.70
N THR A 14 14.13 6.34 -6.60
CA THR A 14 13.38 5.10 -6.33
C THR A 14 14.20 3.84 -6.61
N GLU A 15 15.51 3.91 -6.54
CA GLU A 15 16.41 2.78 -6.80
C GLU A 15 16.08 2.06 -8.13
N GLU A 16 15.88 2.85 -9.19
CA GLU A 16 15.50 2.38 -10.54
C GLU A 16 14.20 1.55 -10.61
N ARG A 17 13.36 1.67 -9.58
CA ARG A 17 12.11 0.89 -9.49
C ARG A 17 10.95 1.53 -10.24
N ILE A 18 11.00 2.84 -10.46
CA ILE A 18 9.96 3.59 -11.17
C ILE A 18 10.58 4.35 -12.36
N PRO A 19 10.90 3.67 -13.48
CA PRO A 19 11.65 4.28 -14.59
C PRO A 19 10.81 5.23 -15.46
N ASN A 20 9.50 5.07 -15.53
CA ASN A 20 8.63 5.81 -16.44
C ASN A 20 7.36 6.29 -15.72
N LEU A 21 7.52 7.14 -14.69
CA LEU A 21 6.38 7.71 -13.97
C LEU A 21 5.41 8.45 -14.90
N LEU A 22 5.97 9.23 -15.83
CA LEU A 22 5.22 9.99 -16.84
C LEU A 22 5.38 9.31 -18.21
N PRO A 23 4.34 8.63 -18.74
CA PRO A 23 4.37 8.05 -20.07
C PRO A 23 4.40 9.14 -21.17
N GLU A 24 4.60 8.74 -22.41
CA GLU A 24 4.55 9.64 -23.56
C GLU A 24 3.19 10.34 -23.64
N GLY A 25 3.21 11.64 -23.98
CA GLY A 25 2.00 12.46 -24.05
C GLY A 25 1.53 13.05 -22.71
N SER A 26 2.14 12.68 -21.55
CA SER A 26 1.76 13.23 -20.25
C SER A 26 2.00 14.74 -20.11
N ILE A 27 2.93 15.30 -20.88
CA ILE A 27 3.24 16.72 -20.89
C ILE A 27 2.98 17.30 -22.30
N SER A 28 2.22 18.36 -22.36
CA SER A 28 1.90 19.10 -23.58
C SER A 28 2.42 20.54 -23.50
N PRO A 29 2.42 21.31 -24.60
CA PRO A 29 2.75 22.74 -24.56
C PRO A 29 1.84 23.57 -23.64
N LEU A 30 0.67 23.07 -23.31
CA LEU A 30 -0.29 23.70 -22.39
C LEU A 30 -0.03 23.37 -20.93
N THR A 31 0.79 22.38 -20.64
CA THR A 31 1.13 21.99 -19.26
C THR A 31 1.92 23.12 -18.60
N ARG A 32 1.42 23.62 -17.48
CA ARG A 32 2.06 24.68 -16.70
C ARG A 32 2.79 24.17 -15.48
N MET A 33 2.23 23.14 -14.82
CA MET A 33 2.79 22.54 -13.64
C MET A 33 2.61 21.03 -13.66
N VAL A 34 3.57 20.31 -13.12
CA VAL A 34 3.49 18.86 -12.87
C VAL A 34 3.84 18.63 -11.41
N LEU A 35 2.92 18.02 -10.67
CA LEU A 35 3.19 17.47 -9.35
C LEU A 35 3.36 15.97 -9.49
N ALA A 36 4.51 15.47 -9.08
CA ALA A 36 4.81 14.05 -9.11
C ALA A 36 5.15 13.58 -7.70
N ASN A 37 4.56 12.45 -7.30
CA ASN A 37 4.92 11.75 -6.08
C ASN A 37 5.22 10.30 -6.42
N ALA A 38 6.32 9.78 -5.88
CA ALA A 38 6.71 8.39 -6.02
C ALA A 38 7.15 7.87 -4.66
N ILE A 39 6.63 6.72 -4.25
CA ILE A 39 6.95 6.11 -2.98
C ILE A 39 7.73 4.82 -3.27
N TYR A 40 8.96 4.77 -2.76
CA TYR A 40 9.76 3.56 -2.70
C TYR A 40 9.99 3.19 -1.23
N PHE A 41 9.70 1.94 -0.89
CA PHE A 41 9.92 1.42 0.44
C PHE A 41 10.68 0.09 0.37
N LYS A 42 11.74 -0.02 1.16
CA LYS A 42 12.49 -1.26 1.41
C LYS A 42 12.78 -1.35 2.90
N GLY A 43 12.15 -2.30 3.56
CA GLY A 43 12.34 -2.56 4.99
C GLY A 43 12.75 -3.99 5.26
N THR A 44 13.57 -4.19 6.28
CA THR A 44 13.89 -5.51 6.82
C THR A 44 13.00 -5.74 8.03
N TRP A 45 12.33 -6.89 8.10
CA TRP A 45 11.54 -7.24 9.28
C TRP A 45 12.40 -7.29 10.54
N GLN A 46 11.90 -6.82 11.65
CA GLN A 46 12.58 -6.94 12.94
C GLN A 46 12.81 -8.41 13.30
N THR A 47 11.81 -9.26 13.11
CA THR A 47 11.93 -10.71 13.17
C THR A 47 11.78 -11.27 11.76
N GLN A 48 12.87 -11.83 11.22
CA GLN A 48 12.92 -12.27 9.83
C GLN A 48 12.22 -13.60 9.62
N PHE A 49 11.56 -13.77 8.48
CA PHE A 49 11.07 -15.06 8.02
C PHE A 49 12.25 -15.87 7.48
N ALA A 50 12.44 -17.08 8.00
CA ALA A 50 13.47 -17.98 7.47
C ALA A 50 13.06 -18.49 6.07
N PRO A 51 13.95 -18.47 5.07
CA PRO A 51 13.65 -18.99 3.74
C PRO A 51 13.19 -20.45 3.74
N SER A 52 13.75 -21.28 4.66
CA SER A 52 13.35 -22.67 4.86
C SER A 52 11.89 -22.86 5.25
N ASP A 53 11.29 -21.85 5.89
CA ASP A 53 9.92 -21.89 6.41
C ASP A 53 8.91 -21.27 5.42
N THR A 54 9.36 -21.06 4.17
CA THR A 54 8.52 -20.63 3.06
C THR A 54 8.11 -21.83 2.24
N LEU A 55 6.86 -22.25 2.39
CA LEU A 55 6.32 -23.45 1.75
C LEU A 55 5.09 -23.11 0.92
N PRO A 56 4.81 -23.86 -0.16
CA PRO A 56 3.53 -23.73 -0.88
C PRO A 56 2.35 -23.97 0.07
N ARG A 57 1.37 -23.09 0.03
CA ARG A 57 0.14 -23.18 0.81
C ARG A 57 -1.05 -22.76 -0.05
N PRO A 58 -2.22 -23.36 0.17
CA PRO A 58 -3.44 -22.93 -0.50
C PRO A 58 -3.76 -21.46 -0.24
N PHE A 59 -3.96 -20.69 -1.29
CA PHE A 59 -4.36 -19.29 -1.25
C PHE A 59 -5.57 -19.10 -2.17
N GLN A 60 -6.63 -18.52 -1.63
CA GLN A 60 -7.84 -18.24 -2.39
C GLN A 60 -7.73 -16.89 -3.11
N VAL A 61 -7.87 -16.90 -4.42
CA VAL A 61 -7.94 -15.73 -5.27
C VAL A 61 -9.41 -15.40 -5.51
N ASP A 62 -9.82 -14.18 -5.15
CA ASP A 62 -11.18 -13.66 -5.35
C ASP A 62 -12.32 -14.58 -4.81
N GLY A 63 -12.00 -15.47 -3.87
CA GLY A 63 -12.95 -16.42 -3.31
C GLY A 63 -13.46 -17.48 -4.28
N ARG A 64 -12.86 -17.61 -5.46
CA ARG A 64 -13.29 -18.52 -6.53
C ARG A 64 -12.25 -19.56 -6.93
N ALA A 65 -11.00 -19.17 -6.95
CA ALA A 65 -9.90 -20.05 -7.32
C ALA A 65 -8.95 -20.23 -6.14
N GLU A 66 -8.40 -21.43 -6.00
CA GLU A 66 -7.35 -21.74 -5.06
C GLU A 66 -6.06 -22.02 -5.83
N ILE A 67 -4.98 -21.39 -5.40
CA ILE A 67 -3.64 -21.59 -5.95
C ILE A 67 -2.67 -21.93 -4.83
N ASP A 68 -1.63 -22.66 -5.13
CA ASP A 68 -0.50 -22.84 -4.21
C ASP A 68 0.41 -21.61 -4.28
N ALA A 69 0.40 -20.81 -3.23
CA ALA A 69 1.29 -19.65 -3.10
C ALA A 69 2.41 -19.93 -2.10
N PRO A 70 3.66 -19.51 -2.37
CA PRO A 70 4.74 -19.64 -1.40
C PRO A 70 4.43 -18.74 -0.20
N ALA A 71 4.08 -19.36 0.93
CA ALA A 71 3.73 -18.67 2.18
C ALA A 71 4.91 -18.72 3.15
N MET A 72 5.34 -17.55 3.56
CA MET A 72 6.36 -17.36 4.61
C MET A 72 5.71 -17.59 5.97
N THR A 73 6.33 -18.41 6.81
CA THR A 73 5.83 -18.72 8.13
C THR A 73 6.79 -18.21 9.20
N LEU A 74 6.25 -17.60 10.26
CA LEU A 74 6.99 -17.10 11.39
C LEU A 74 6.18 -17.32 12.67
N ARG A 75 6.82 -17.77 13.73
CA ARG A 75 6.22 -17.89 15.05
C ARG A 75 6.94 -16.97 16.03
N GLY A 76 6.19 -16.19 16.80
CA GLY A 76 6.77 -15.26 17.75
C GLY A 76 5.72 -14.46 18.49
N ARG A 77 6.17 -13.52 19.30
CA ARG A 77 5.32 -12.57 20.00
C ARG A 77 5.15 -11.32 19.13
N PHE A 78 3.90 -10.99 18.83
CA PHE A 78 3.54 -9.85 18.01
C PHE A 78 2.32 -9.15 18.58
N ALA A 79 2.18 -7.87 18.28
CA ALA A 79 1.00 -7.10 18.59
C ALA A 79 -0.16 -7.53 17.67
N TRP A 80 -1.20 -8.10 18.25
CA TRP A 80 -2.36 -8.60 17.52
C TRP A 80 -3.66 -8.38 18.28
N ALA A 81 -4.78 -8.33 17.56
CA ALA A 81 -6.12 -8.25 18.12
C ALA A 81 -7.15 -8.94 17.23
N ASN A 82 -8.18 -9.54 17.87
CA ASN A 82 -9.44 -9.88 17.25
C ASN A 82 -10.46 -8.82 17.70
N HIS A 83 -10.83 -7.91 16.80
CA HIS A 83 -11.61 -6.74 17.14
C HIS A 83 -13.12 -6.99 16.92
N PRO A 84 -14.02 -6.42 17.77
CA PRO A 84 -15.48 -6.56 17.62
C PRO A 84 -16.05 -6.07 16.28
N ASP A 85 -15.35 -5.18 15.58
CA ASP A 85 -15.70 -4.72 14.21
C ASP A 85 -15.60 -5.84 13.15
N GLY A 86 -15.32 -7.08 13.54
CA GLY A 86 -15.19 -8.22 12.63
C GLY A 86 -13.86 -8.28 11.89
N VAL A 87 -12.81 -7.70 12.45
CA VAL A 87 -11.45 -7.72 11.87
C VAL A 87 -10.45 -8.35 12.81
N ARG A 88 -9.45 -9.00 12.23
CA ARG A 88 -8.21 -9.41 12.90
C ARG A 88 -7.08 -8.49 12.46
N VAL A 89 -6.36 -7.98 13.41
CA VAL A 89 -5.27 -7.01 13.16
C VAL A 89 -3.97 -7.58 13.68
N LEU A 90 -2.93 -7.49 12.88
CA LEU A 90 -1.57 -7.90 13.23
C LEU A 90 -0.62 -6.78 12.86
N GLU A 91 0.29 -6.43 13.74
CA GLU A 91 1.37 -5.47 13.48
C GLU A 91 2.71 -6.19 13.47
N LEU A 92 3.46 -6.06 12.37
CA LEU A 92 4.81 -6.56 12.22
C LEU A 92 5.79 -5.39 12.12
N PRO A 93 6.70 -5.21 13.08
CA PRO A 93 7.67 -4.13 13.06
C PRO A 93 8.80 -4.39 12.06
N TYR A 94 9.30 -3.33 11.46
CA TYR A 94 10.55 -3.32 10.72
C TYR A 94 11.74 -3.07 11.66
N ALA A 95 12.92 -3.50 11.23
CA ALA A 95 14.16 -3.20 11.94
C ALA A 95 14.35 -1.68 12.05
N GLY A 96 14.77 -1.20 13.23
CA GLY A 96 14.87 0.22 13.55
C GLY A 96 13.73 0.74 14.42
N GLY A 97 12.57 0.09 14.42
CA GLY A 97 11.45 0.41 15.32
C GLY A 97 10.56 1.60 14.91
N ASP A 98 10.95 2.36 13.87
CA ASP A 98 10.21 3.57 13.46
C ASP A 98 8.98 3.24 12.60
N LEU A 99 8.99 2.09 11.93
CA LEU A 99 7.95 1.67 11.00
C LEU A 99 7.47 0.26 11.30
N SER A 100 6.22 0.01 11.00
CA SER A 100 5.61 -1.31 11.05
C SER A 100 4.65 -1.51 9.87
N MET A 101 4.38 -2.76 9.52
CA MET A 101 3.29 -3.11 8.62
C MET A 101 2.11 -3.63 9.43
N VAL A 102 0.94 -3.08 9.16
CA VAL A 102 -0.32 -3.50 9.78
C VAL A 102 -1.11 -4.31 8.77
N PHE A 103 -1.42 -5.55 9.15
CA PHE A 103 -2.30 -6.43 8.39
C PHE A 103 -3.69 -6.39 9.03
N VAL A 104 -4.69 -6.13 8.19
CA VAL A 104 -6.10 -6.15 8.61
C VAL A 104 -6.82 -7.21 7.78
N LEU A 105 -7.36 -8.20 8.44
CA LEU A 105 -8.07 -9.32 7.81
C LEU A 105 -9.49 -9.40 8.34
N PRO A 106 -10.48 -9.80 7.51
CA PRO A 106 -11.79 -10.20 8.03
C PRO A 106 -11.64 -11.30 9.08
N ALA A 107 -12.41 -11.22 10.17
CA ALA A 107 -12.42 -12.26 11.20
C ALA A 107 -12.96 -13.57 10.64
N GLU A 108 -13.95 -13.49 9.77
CA GLU A 108 -14.52 -14.64 9.07
C GLU A 108 -13.82 -14.83 7.71
N ARG A 109 -13.49 -16.08 7.38
CA ARG A 109 -12.81 -16.44 6.13
C ARG A 109 -13.80 -16.60 4.98
N THR A 110 -14.51 -15.56 4.59
CA THR A 110 -15.57 -15.68 3.59
C THR A 110 -15.37 -14.70 2.42
N GLY A 111 -14.47 -15.04 1.50
CA GLY A 111 -14.42 -14.49 0.15
C GLY A 111 -14.26 -12.97 0.01
N ALA A 112 -14.41 -12.50 -1.25
CA ALA A 112 -14.23 -11.09 -1.61
C ALA A 112 -15.20 -10.12 -0.91
N ALA A 113 -16.40 -10.56 -0.56
CA ALA A 113 -17.40 -9.73 0.14
C ALA A 113 -16.94 -9.34 1.55
N ALA A 114 -16.25 -10.24 2.27
CA ALA A 114 -15.75 -9.94 3.60
C ALA A 114 -14.60 -8.93 3.54
N LEU A 115 -13.74 -9.01 2.53
CA LEU A 115 -12.67 -8.02 2.30
C LEU A 115 -13.25 -6.66 1.97
N ALA A 116 -14.21 -6.58 1.05
CA ALA A 116 -14.89 -5.33 0.68
C ALA A 116 -15.58 -4.66 1.90
N ALA A 117 -16.13 -5.46 2.81
CA ALA A 117 -16.72 -4.94 4.05
C ALA A 117 -15.66 -4.32 5.00
N VAL A 118 -14.45 -4.87 5.04
CA VAL A 118 -13.33 -4.29 5.80
C VAL A 118 -12.83 -3.01 5.11
N GLU A 119 -12.69 -3.02 3.79
CA GLU A 119 -12.27 -1.86 3.00
C GLU A 119 -13.26 -0.68 3.18
N ALA A 120 -14.56 -0.94 3.17
CA ALA A 120 -15.58 0.07 3.41
C ALA A 120 -15.53 0.69 4.82
N GLN A 121 -14.99 -0.02 5.80
CA GLN A 121 -14.79 0.49 7.16
C GLN A 121 -13.48 1.27 7.33
N LEU A 122 -12.56 1.17 6.36
CA LEU A 122 -11.23 1.74 6.49
C LEU A 122 -11.27 3.27 6.54
N SER A 123 -10.83 3.81 7.67
CA SER A 123 -10.72 5.24 7.94
C SER A 123 -9.60 5.48 8.96
N GLN A 124 -9.17 6.72 9.11
CA GLN A 124 -8.22 7.07 10.15
C GLN A 124 -8.75 6.68 11.55
N ALA A 125 -10.03 6.89 11.80
CA ALA A 125 -10.65 6.57 13.08
C ALA A 125 -10.73 5.06 13.34
N SER A 126 -11.14 4.24 12.36
CA SER A 126 -11.16 2.78 12.51
C SER A 126 -9.77 2.21 12.69
N LEU A 127 -8.80 2.68 11.90
CA LEU A 127 -7.41 2.23 12.02
C LEU A 127 -6.82 2.56 13.41
N ALA A 128 -7.10 3.75 13.95
CA ALA A 128 -6.69 4.13 15.28
C ALA A 128 -7.32 3.23 16.36
N ARG A 129 -8.62 2.93 16.26
CA ARG A 129 -9.32 1.99 17.18
C ARG A 129 -8.71 0.60 17.12
N TRP A 130 -8.52 0.07 15.92
CA TRP A 130 -7.95 -1.26 15.73
C TRP A 130 -6.54 -1.37 16.28
N ARG A 131 -5.70 -0.37 16.06
CA ARG A 131 -4.34 -0.33 16.60
C ARG A 131 -4.34 -0.21 18.14
N SER A 132 -5.25 0.54 18.73
CA SER A 132 -5.33 0.68 20.19
C SER A 132 -5.76 -0.61 20.91
N ALA A 133 -6.36 -1.56 20.19
CA ALA A 133 -6.76 -2.85 20.73
C ALA A 133 -5.65 -3.92 20.67
N LEU A 134 -4.52 -3.63 19.99
CA LEU A 134 -3.41 -4.57 19.85
C LEU A 134 -2.79 -4.92 21.20
N GLN A 135 -2.54 -6.21 21.38
CA GLN A 135 -1.86 -6.75 22.56
C GLN A 135 -0.81 -7.77 22.14
N GLU A 136 0.29 -7.81 22.88
CA GLU A 136 1.37 -8.76 22.67
C GLU A 136 0.90 -10.19 22.98
N ALA A 137 0.94 -11.07 21.98
CA ALA A 137 0.62 -12.48 22.13
C ALA A 137 1.55 -13.35 21.28
N GLU A 138 1.63 -14.62 21.59
CA GLU A 138 2.29 -15.60 20.74
C GLU A 138 1.39 -15.91 19.55
N VAL A 139 1.89 -15.62 18.34
CA VAL A 139 1.15 -15.76 17.09
C VAL A 139 1.97 -16.55 16.08
N GLN A 140 1.32 -17.46 15.38
CA GLN A 140 1.86 -18.04 14.16
C GLN A 140 1.39 -17.21 12.97
N VAL A 141 2.30 -16.47 12.39
CA VAL A 141 2.08 -15.62 11.21
C VAL A 141 2.33 -16.44 9.95
N GLN A 142 1.42 -16.35 8.98
CA GLN A 142 1.59 -16.97 7.69
C GLN A 142 1.16 -15.98 6.60
N ILE A 143 2.10 -15.55 5.77
CA ILE A 143 1.89 -14.53 4.75
C ILE A 143 2.40 -15.04 3.41
N PRO A 144 1.58 -15.04 2.35
CA PRO A 144 2.07 -15.36 1.01
C PRO A 144 3.12 -14.33 0.59
N ARG A 145 4.15 -14.75 -0.13
CA ARG A 145 5.07 -13.81 -0.78
C ARG A 145 4.31 -13.03 -1.83
N PHE A 146 4.37 -11.72 -1.76
CA PHE A 146 3.72 -10.86 -2.74
C PHE A 146 4.67 -9.77 -3.24
N ARG A 147 4.34 -9.23 -4.39
CA ARG A 147 4.98 -8.04 -4.95
C ARG A 147 3.89 -7.04 -5.34
N LEU A 148 4.02 -5.81 -4.86
CA LEU A 148 3.15 -4.71 -5.24
C LEU A 148 3.91 -3.79 -6.21
N SER A 149 3.40 -3.64 -7.41
CA SER A 149 3.89 -2.72 -8.43
C SER A 149 2.67 -2.09 -9.11
N PRO A 150 1.91 -1.22 -8.37
CA PRO A 150 0.72 -0.61 -8.94
C PRO A 150 1.11 0.31 -10.11
N PRO A 151 0.22 0.47 -11.10
CA PRO A 151 0.44 1.43 -12.16
C PRO A 151 0.42 2.86 -11.63
N THR A 152 0.99 3.78 -12.40
CA THR A 152 0.87 5.22 -12.11
C THR A 152 -0.59 5.65 -12.11
N VAL A 153 -1.00 6.36 -11.08
CA VAL A 153 -2.36 6.89 -10.94
C VAL A 153 -2.35 8.38 -11.26
N ARG A 154 -3.23 8.80 -12.17
CA ARG A 154 -3.49 10.21 -12.40
C ARG A 154 -4.49 10.70 -11.34
N LEU A 155 -4.09 11.73 -10.60
CA LEU A 155 -4.87 12.22 -9.46
C LEU A 155 -5.83 13.37 -9.82
N SER A 156 -5.80 13.94 -11.05
CA SER A 156 -6.62 15.08 -11.44
C SER A 156 -8.10 14.89 -11.08
N ASP A 157 -8.72 13.82 -11.58
CA ASP A 157 -10.16 13.57 -11.40
C ASP A 157 -10.54 13.38 -9.93
N HIS A 158 -9.64 12.75 -9.15
CA HIS A 158 -9.83 12.58 -7.71
C HIS A 158 -9.73 13.90 -6.94
N LEU A 159 -8.76 14.75 -7.32
CA LEU A 159 -8.56 16.06 -6.68
C LEU A 159 -9.67 17.04 -7.06
N GLU A 160 -10.16 17.00 -8.29
CA GLU A 160 -11.36 17.76 -8.71
C GLU A 160 -12.56 17.37 -7.86
N ALA A 161 -12.82 16.08 -7.69
CA ALA A 161 -13.91 15.57 -6.85
C ALA A 161 -13.77 15.95 -5.36
N LEU A 162 -12.55 16.15 -4.89
CA LEU A 162 -12.24 16.61 -3.54
C LEU A 162 -12.32 18.15 -3.40
N GLY A 163 -12.72 18.89 -4.42
CA GLY A 163 -12.97 20.33 -4.38
C GLY A 163 -11.83 21.19 -4.93
N MET A 164 -10.95 20.64 -5.79
CA MET A 164 -9.86 21.36 -6.42
C MET A 164 -9.99 21.45 -7.97
N PRO A 165 -11.17 21.83 -8.53
CA PRO A 165 -11.36 21.82 -9.97
C PRO A 165 -10.54 22.90 -10.69
N LEU A 166 -10.36 24.07 -10.08
CA LEU A 166 -9.66 25.21 -10.70
C LEU A 166 -8.20 24.91 -11.05
N ALA A 167 -7.54 23.99 -10.36
CA ALA A 167 -6.16 23.64 -10.64
C ALA A 167 -5.99 22.90 -11.99
N PHE A 168 -7.05 22.33 -12.52
CA PHE A 168 -7.07 21.54 -13.75
C PHE A 168 -7.84 22.23 -14.90
N ASP A 169 -8.33 23.44 -14.66
CA ASP A 169 -9.05 24.27 -15.63
C ASP A 169 -8.07 25.16 -16.44
N ALA A 170 -8.54 25.65 -17.59
CA ALA A 170 -7.83 26.65 -18.40
C ALA A 170 -7.61 27.99 -17.68
N GLN A 171 -8.36 28.27 -16.63
CA GLN A 171 -8.23 29.47 -15.78
C GLN A 171 -7.29 29.29 -14.59
N ALA A 172 -6.60 28.14 -14.48
CA ALA A 172 -5.65 27.87 -13.40
C ALA A 172 -4.54 28.93 -13.33
N ASP A 173 -4.36 29.50 -12.14
CA ASP A 173 -3.32 30.49 -11.87
C ASP A 173 -2.29 29.95 -10.88
N PHE A 174 -1.10 29.67 -11.36
CA PHE A 174 0.03 29.14 -10.57
C PHE A 174 1.12 30.19 -10.28
N ARG A 175 0.86 31.47 -10.57
CA ARG A 175 1.86 32.57 -10.39
C ARG A 175 2.29 32.74 -8.92
N GLY A 176 1.52 32.24 -7.96
CA GLY A 176 1.89 32.27 -6.53
C GLY A 176 2.81 31.14 -6.08
N ILE A 177 3.18 30.20 -6.97
CA ILE A 177 4.04 29.05 -6.67
C ILE A 177 5.46 29.24 -7.20
N ALA A 178 5.69 30.22 -8.03
CA ALA A 178 6.99 30.52 -8.68
C ALA A 178 7.92 31.33 -7.75
#